data_35adc5ea7187bee696f041e9ca71870c
#
_entry.id   35adc5ea7187bee696f041e9ca71870c
#
_cell.length_a   1.000
_cell.length_b   1.000
_cell.length_c   1.000
_cell.angle_alpha   90.00
_cell.angle_beta   90.00
_cell.angle_gamma   90.00
#
_symmetry.space_group_name_H-M   'P 1'
#
loop_
_entity.id
_entity.type
_entity.pdbx_description
1 polymer ?
#
loop_
_entity_poly.entity_id
_entity_poly.type
_entity_poly.pdbx_seq_one_letter_code
_entity_poly.pdbx_strand_id
1 'polypeptide(L)'
;MPFSGMNIALAVVVALRHNGKNEECSPRSRFVIKTKRVYEKPTVSDGSRLPIDRVWPRGLKKNDLALDCWLKEVAPSDRLRKCFGHDPRRWNEFRRRYFAELRAKAETWAPILEIARKSNVAMLYGARDCEHNNATALKEFLTARLRT
;
A
#
# COMPACT_ATOMS: atom_id res chain seq x y z
N MET A 1 -6.49 0.02 19.69
CA MET A 1 -6.26 0.85 20.67
C MET A 1 -5.06 1.74 20.66
N PRO A 2 -3.86 1.26 20.74
CA PRO A 2 -2.71 2.12 21.03
C PRO A 2 -2.29 3.07 19.93
N PHE A 3 -2.98 3.13 18.82
CA PHE A 3 -2.59 3.99 17.71
C PHE A 3 -3.51 5.19 17.48
N SER A 4 -4.45 5.42 18.40
CA SER A 4 -5.24 6.65 18.35
C SER A 4 -4.34 7.84 18.68
N GLY A 5 -4.08 8.67 17.71
CA GLY A 5 -3.21 9.83 17.85
C GLY A 5 -1.82 9.69 17.26
N MET A 6 -1.43 8.51 16.80
CA MET A 6 -0.17 8.36 16.10
C MET A 6 -0.34 8.84 14.66
N ASN A 7 0.36 9.89 14.32
CA ASN A 7 0.35 10.43 12.98
C ASN A 7 0.96 9.40 12.03
N ILE A 8 0.21 8.97 11.02
CA ILE A 8 0.67 8.03 10.00
C ILE A 8 1.97 8.53 9.36
N ALA A 9 2.09 9.83 9.17
CA ALA A 9 3.31 10.44 8.64
C ALA A 9 4.53 10.18 9.54
N LEU A 10 4.35 10.15 10.84
CA LEU A 10 5.43 9.85 11.78
C LEU A 10 5.85 8.38 11.71
N ALA A 11 4.88 7.46 11.60
CA ALA A 11 5.17 6.04 11.44
C ALA A 11 5.93 5.76 10.14
N VAL A 12 5.56 6.45 9.07
CA VAL A 12 6.27 6.37 7.78
C VAL A 12 7.69 6.91 7.90
N VAL A 13 7.89 8.00 8.60
CA VAL A 13 9.22 8.58 8.82
C VAL A 13 10.09 7.62 9.64
N VAL A 14 9.53 6.93 10.61
CA VAL A 14 10.26 5.92 11.39
C VAL A 14 10.65 4.74 10.51
N ALA A 15 9.76 4.27 9.65
CA ALA A 15 10.06 3.21 8.69
C ALA A 15 11.20 3.61 7.72
N LEU A 16 11.21 4.87 7.28
CA LEU A 16 12.28 5.39 6.42
C LEU A 16 13.64 5.46 7.14
N ARG A 17 13.64 5.71 8.44
CA ARG A 17 14.88 5.77 9.22
C ARG A 17 15.52 4.41 9.46
N HIS A 18 14.72 3.33 9.45
CA HIS A 18 15.22 1.98 9.64
C HIS A 18 15.95 1.41 8.42
N ASN A 19 15.68 1.95 7.25
CA ASN A 19 16.38 1.60 6.02
C ASN A 19 17.67 2.44 5.79
N GLY A 20 18.21 2.98 6.87
CA GLY A 20 19.32 3.93 6.86
C GLY A 20 20.64 3.41 6.36
N LYS A 21 20.69 2.95 5.15
CA LYS A 21 21.94 2.95 4.41
C LYS A 21 21.90 4.11 3.43
N ASN A 22 22.80 5.03 3.63
CA ASN A 22 23.10 6.12 2.72
C ASN A 22 23.45 5.56 1.35
N GLU A 23 22.46 5.22 0.60
CA GLU A 23 22.71 4.98 -0.80
C GLU A 23 22.55 6.31 -1.51
N GLU A 24 23.64 6.74 -2.07
CA GLU A 24 23.63 7.87 -2.97
C GLU A 24 22.53 7.64 -3.99
N CYS A 25 21.45 8.39 -3.84
CA CYS A 25 20.36 8.39 -4.81
C CYS A 25 20.91 8.89 -6.14
N SER A 26 21.30 7.94 -6.98
CA SER A 26 21.41 8.27 -8.39
C SER A 26 20.09 8.87 -8.86
N PRO A 27 20.09 10.06 -9.49
CA PRO A 27 18.84 10.70 -9.92
C PRO A 27 18.01 9.87 -10.92
N ARG A 28 18.48 8.70 -11.28
CA ARG A 28 17.82 7.76 -12.19
C ARG A 28 17.42 6.43 -11.54
N SER A 29 17.65 6.25 -10.24
CA SER A 29 17.18 5.02 -9.59
C SER A 29 15.67 5.08 -9.48
N ARG A 30 15.02 4.29 -10.32
CA ARG A 30 13.57 4.15 -10.33
C ARG A 30 13.21 3.07 -9.33
N PHE A 31 12.78 3.48 -8.18
CA PHE A 31 12.16 2.58 -7.25
C PHE A 31 10.81 2.13 -7.78
N VAL A 32 10.40 0.92 -7.41
CA VAL A 32 9.22 0.27 -7.94
C VAL A 32 8.19 0.11 -6.84
N ILE A 33 6.95 0.47 -7.17
CA ILE A 33 5.79 0.07 -6.37
C ILE A 33 5.30 -1.25 -6.95
N LYS A 34 5.31 -2.30 -6.15
CA LYS A 34 4.77 -3.59 -6.54
C LYS A 34 3.64 -4.01 -5.61
N THR A 35 2.82 -4.91 -6.08
CA THR A 35 1.78 -5.55 -5.28
C THR A 35 2.18 -6.99 -5.00
N LYS A 36 1.85 -7.47 -3.81
CA LYS A 36 2.21 -8.81 -3.39
C LYS A 36 1.14 -9.35 -2.43
N ARG A 37 0.81 -10.63 -2.55
CA ARG A 37 -0.09 -11.21 -1.58
C ARG A 37 0.60 -11.28 -0.22
N VAL A 38 -0.15 -10.99 0.81
CA VAL A 38 0.36 -10.97 2.18
C VAL A 38 0.90 -12.34 2.63
N TYR A 39 0.45 -13.42 1.97
CA TYR A 39 0.90 -14.80 2.25
C TYR A 39 2.21 -15.18 1.58
N GLU A 40 2.71 -14.36 0.68
CA GLU A 40 3.99 -14.60 0.01
C GLU A 40 5.16 -14.24 0.92
N LYS A 41 6.24 -15.00 0.82
CA LYS A 41 7.42 -14.79 1.66
C LYS A 41 8.07 -13.44 1.40
N PRO A 42 8.57 -12.78 2.45
CA PRO A 42 9.37 -11.57 2.29
C PRO A 42 10.60 -11.81 1.42
N THR A 43 10.92 -10.82 0.59
CA THR A 43 12.15 -10.81 -0.22
C THR A 43 12.86 -9.47 -0.06
N VAL A 44 14.16 -9.45 -0.29
CA VAL A 44 14.96 -8.22 -0.20
C VAL A 44 14.45 -7.15 -1.16
N SER A 45 13.99 -7.57 -2.34
CA SER A 45 13.48 -6.66 -3.36
C SER A 45 12.13 -6.01 -2.99
N ASP A 46 11.48 -6.45 -1.93
CA ASP A 46 10.21 -5.85 -1.49
C ASP A 46 10.39 -4.41 -1.01
N GLY A 47 11.55 -4.10 -0.45
CA GLY A 47 11.75 -2.81 0.19
C GLY A 47 10.82 -2.65 1.39
N SER A 48 10.09 -1.56 1.44
CA SER A 48 9.11 -1.33 2.50
C SER A 48 7.85 -2.17 2.25
N ARG A 49 7.46 -2.95 3.24
CA ARG A 49 6.30 -3.85 3.16
C ARG A 49 5.11 -3.22 3.88
N LEU A 50 4.10 -2.84 3.12
CA LEU A 50 2.96 -2.06 3.61
C LEU A 50 1.65 -2.80 3.36
N PRO A 51 1.05 -3.44 4.37
CA PRO A 51 -0.31 -3.94 4.24
C PRO A 51 -1.28 -2.78 4.02
N ILE A 52 -2.14 -2.91 3.03
CA ILE A 52 -3.06 -1.86 2.63
C ILE A 52 -4.53 -2.26 2.76
N ASP A 53 -4.82 -3.44 3.24
CA ASP A 53 -6.19 -3.87 3.49
C ASP A 53 -6.69 -3.31 4.82
N ARG A 54 -7.98 -3.05 4.88
CA ARG A 54 -8.61 -2.55 6.11
C ARG A 54 -8.69 -3.61 7.19
N VAL A 55 -8.79 -4.86 6.78
CA VAL A 55 -8.94 -6.01 7.69
C VAL A 55 -7.64 -6.80 7.73
N TRP A 56 -7.25 -7.22 8.94
CA TRP A 56 -6.05 -8.05 9.12
C TRP A 56 -6.25 -9.43 8.47
N PRO A 57 -5.25 -9.95 7.76
CA PRO A 57 -5.36 -11.25 7.10
C PRO A 57 -5.55 -12.39 8.08
N ARG A 58 -6.43 -13.32 7.74
CA ARG A 58 -6.69 -14.50 8.57
C ARG A 58 -5.47 -15.41 8.62
N GLY A 59 -5.20 -15.96 9.81
CA GLY A 59 -4.16 -16.95 10.03
C GLY A 59 -2.75 -16.39 10.14
N LEU A 60 -2.58 -15.08 10.08
CA LEU A 60 -1.28 -14.44 10.17
C LEU A 60 -1.15 -13.61 11.45
N LYS A 61 -0.05 -13.79 12.13
CA LYS A 61 0.33 -12.95 13.28
C LYS A 61 1.21 -11.80 12.81
N LYS A 62 1.18 -10.69 13.52
CA LYS A 62 2.03 -9.53 13.19
C LYS A 62 3.51 -9.89 13.11
N ASN A 63 3.97 -10.78 13.99
CA ASN A 63 5.38 -11.20 14.04
C ASN A 63 5.78 -12.09 12.86
N ASP A 64 4.80 -12.72 12.18
CA ASP A 64 5.07 -13.58 11.03
C ASP A 64 5.30 -12.78 9.74
N LEU A 65 4.94 -11.51 9.76
CA LEU A 65 5.05 -10.61 8.62
C LEU A 65 6.14 -9.59 8.89
N ALA A 66 7.10 -9.50 7.99
CA ALA A 66 8.11 -8.45 8.02
C ALA A 66 7.46 -7.14 7.53
N LEU A 67 6.75 -6.46 8.44
CA LEU A 67 5.98 -5.26 8.12
C LEU A 67 6.66 -4.01 8.63
N ASP A 68 6.60 -2.96 7.81
CA ASP A 68 7.04 -1.63 8.21
C ASP A 68 5.90 -0.83 8.85
N CYS A 69 4.72 -0.85 8.21
CA CYS A 69 3.56 -0.11 8.71
C CYS A 69 2.29 -0.67 8.09
N TRP A 70 1.21 -0.69 8.84
CA TRP A 70 -0.12 -1.07 8.34
C TRP A 70 -0.93 0.18 8.00
N LEU A 71 -1.23 0.38 6.71
CA LEU A 71 -1.91 1.56 6.20
C LEU A 71 -3.38 1.26 5.87
N LYS A 72 -4.15 0.85 6.86
CA LYS A 72 -5.55 0.46 6.68
C LYS A 72 -6.44 1.57 6.13
N GLU A 73 -6.09 2.82 6.38
CA GLU A 73 -6.91 3.97 5.97
C GLU A 73 -6.85 4.25 4.45
N VAL A 74 -5.86 3.69 3.75
CA VAL A 74 -5.77 3.82 2.29
C VAL A 74 -6.71 2.86 1.57
N ALA A 75 -7.24 1.87 2.26
CA ALA A 75 -8.18 0.89 1.69
C ALA A 75 -9.48 1.57 1.24
N PRO A 76 -10.18 0.98 0.26
CA PRO A 76 -11.49 1.49 -0.13
C PRO A 76 -12.48 1.40 1.04
N SER A 77 -13.50 2.24 1.02
CA SER A 77 -14.55 2.22 2.02
C SER A 77 -15.23 0.84 2.07
N ASP A 78 -15.80 0.51 3.22
CA ASP A 78 -16.55 -0.75 3.37
C ASP A 78 -17.72 -0.83 2.39
N ARG A 79 -18.38 0.28 2.15
CA ARG A 79 -19.46 0.36 1.17
C ARG A 79 -18.97 0.01 -0.24
N LEU A 80 -17.85 0.59 -0.67
CA LEU A 80 -17.29 0.33 -1.99
C LEU A 80 -16.80 -1.11 -2.10
N ARG A 81 -16.14 -1.61 -1.07
CA ARG A 81 -15.65 -2.99 -1.02
C ARG A 81 -16.79 -4.01 -1.15
N LYS A 82 -17.89 -3.80 -0.44
CA LYS A 82 -19.07 -4.65 -0.53
C LYS A 82 -19.73 -4.56 -1.91
N CYS A 83 -19.80 -3.36 -2.47
CA CYS A 83 -20.38 -3.14 -3.80
C CYS A 83 -19.57 -3.86 -4.88
N PHE A 84 -18.24 -3.86 -4.78
CA PHE A 84 -17.38 -4.58 -5.70
C PHE A 84 -17.58 -6.11 -5.57
N GLY A 85 -17.53 -6.64 -4.32
CA GLY A 85 -17.75 -8.05 -4.02
C GLY A 85 -16.82 -9.01 -4.74
N HIS A 86 -15.61 -8.56 -5.09
CA HIS A 86 -14.63 -9.33 -5.88
C HIS A 86 -15.16 -9.79 -7.25
N ASP A 87 -16.12 -9.07 -7.81
CA ASP A 87 -16.68 -9.37 -9.13
C ASP A 87 -15.90 -8.64 -10.22
N PRO A 88 -15.12 -9.36 -11.08
CA PRO A 88 -14.33 -8.70 -12.14
C PRO A 88 -15.16 -7.86 -13.11
N ARG A 89 -16.45 -8.15 -13.27
CA ARG A 89 -17.35 -7.36 -14.11
C ARG A 89 -17.58 -5.96 -13.59
N ARG A 90 -17.36 -5.74 -12.29
CA ARG A 90 -17.51 -4.44 -11.62
C ARG A 90 -16.17 -3.72 -11.46
N TRP A 91 -15.10 -4.26 -12.03
CA TRP A 91 -13.74 -3.75 -11.85
C TRP A 91 -13.60 -2.29 -12.27
N ASN A 92 -14.06 -1.94 -13.45
CA ASN A 92 -13.91 -0.57 -13.97
C ASN A 92 -14.66 0.45 -13.09
N GLU A 93 -15.85 0.12 -12.64
CA GLU A 93 -16.63 0.97 -11.74
C GLU A 93 -15.95 1.07 -10.36
N PHE A 94 -15.47 -0.05 -9.84
CA PHE A 94 -14.73 -0.07 -8.59
C PHE A 94 -13.51 0.86 -8.65
N ARG A 95 -12.68 0.75 -9.69
CA ARG A 95 -11.51 1.60 -9.87
C ARG A 95 -11.90 3.08 -9.90
N ARG A 96 -12.89 3.43 -10.67
CA ARG A 96 -13.35 4.82 -10.80
C ARG A 96 -13.78 5.39 -9.44
N ARG A 97 -14.56 4.64 -8.69
CA ARG A 97 -15.02 5.07 -7.36
C ARG A 97 -13.90 5.11 -6.35
N TYR A 98 -13.02 4.13 -6.38
CA TYR A 98 -11.88 4.09 -5.46
C TYR A 98 -10.93 5.27 -5.71
N PHE A 99 -10.67 5.58 -6.96
CA PHE A 99 -9.85 6.74 -7.31
C PHE A 99 -10.48 8.06 -6.81
N ALA A 100 -11.80 8.17 -6.85
CA ALA A 100 -12.50 9.32 -6.28
C ALA A 100 -12.31 9.40 -4.75
N GLU A 101 -12.41 8.29 -4.05
CA GLU A 101 -12.13 8.23 -2.61
C GLU A 101 -10.68 8.63 -2.31
N LEU A 102 -9.72 8.13 -3.09
CA LEU A 102 -8.29 8.45 -2.90
C LEU A 102 -8.02 9.93 -3.13
N ARG A 103 -8.61 10.56 -4.13
CA ARG A 103 -8.46 11.99 -4.36
C ARG A 103 -8.95 12.82 -3.18
N ALA A 104 -10.00 12.36 -2.50
CA ALA A 104 -10.57 13.04 -1.35
C ALA A 104 -9.73 12.87 -0.07
N LYS A 105 -8.83 11.88 -0.04
CA LYS A 105 -8.06 11.50 1.16
C LYS A 105 -6.56 11.41 0.86
N ALA A 106 -6.00 12.49 0.34
CA ALA A 106 -4.58 12.52 -0.06
C ALA A 106 -3.64 12.15 1.10
N GLU A 107 -3.98 12.49 2.33
CA GLU A 107 -3.17 12.20 3.50
C GLU A 107 -3.00 10.69 3.75
N THR A 108 -3.86 9.84 3.20
CA THR A 108 -3.77 8.39 3.40
C THR A 108 -2.73 7.73 2.51
N TRP A 109 -2.51 8.25 1.31
CA TRP A 109 -1.58 7.66 0.34
C TRP A 109 -0.32 8.47 0.10
N ALA A 110 -0.31 9.74 0.43
CA ALA A 110 0.89 10.59 0.25
C ALA A 110 2.15 9.99 0.89
N PRO A 111 2.09 9.40 2.09
CA PRO A 111 3.26 8.75 2.70
C PRO A 111 3.83 7.61 1.85
N ILE A 112 2.99 6.88 1.12
CA ILE A 112 3.47 5.80 0.25
C ILE A 112 4.33 6.37 -0.88
N LEU A 113 3.93 7.50 -1.45
CA LEU A 113 4.72 8.16 -2.49
C LEU A 113 6.08 8.62 -1.98
N GLU A 114 6.13 9.13 -0.77
CA GLU A 114 7.39 9.56 -0.15
C GLU A 114 8.36 8.39 0.02
N ILE A 115 7.85 7.24 0.48
CA ILE A 115 8.65 6.03 0.59
C ILE A 115 9.09 5.57 -0.80
N ALA A 116 8.17 5.56 -1.77
CA ALA A 116 8.43 5.08 -3.13
C ALA A 116 9.47 5.90 -3.88
N ARG A 117 9.68 7.14 -3.48
CA ARG A 117 10.77 7.98 -4.04
C ARG A 117 12.15 7.60 -3.52
N LYS A 118 12.23 6.86 -2.43
CA LYS A 118 13.48 6.54 -1.72
C LYS A 118 13.81 5.06 -1.67
N SER A 119 12.81 4.20 -1.90
CA SER A 119 12.99 2.73 -1.83
C SER A 119 11.87 2.04 -2.61
N ASN A 120 12.07 0.74 -2.85
CA ASN A 120 10.99 -0.10 -3.34
C ASN A 120 9.88 -0.21 -2.29
N VAL A 121 8.65 -0.35 -2.76
CA VAL A 121 7.48 -0.54 -1.92
C VAL A 121 6.73 -1.79 -2.38
N ALA A 122 6.41 -2.68 -1.45
CA ALA A 122 5.52 -3.79 -1.69
C ALA A 122 4.21 -3.53 -0.94
N MET A 123 3.16 -3.29 -1.68
CA MET A 123 1.82 -3.17 -1.11
C MET A 123 1.22 -4.55 -0.97
N LEU A 124 0.88 -4.93 0.25
CA LEU A 124 0.42 -6.28 0.59
C LEU A 124 -1.10 -6.33 0.67
N TYR A 125 -1.68 -7.34 0.04
CA TYR A 125 -3.12 -7.55 0.01
C TYR A 125 -3.47 -9.01 0.26
N GLY A 126 -4.71 -9.27 0.72
CA GLY A 126 -5.17 -10.61 1.05
C GLY A 126 -6.03 -11.29 -0.02
N ALA A 127 -6.55 -10.54 -0.99
CA ALA A 127 -7.45 -11.08 -2.02
C ALA A 127 -6.82 -12.22 -2.83
N ARG A 128 -7.64 -13.16 -3.29
CA ARG A 128 -7.19 -14.27 -4.13
C ARG A 128 -6.93 -13.83 -5.57
N ASP A 129 -7.74 -12.92 -6.08
CA ASP A 129 -7.57 -12.38 -7.42
C ASP A 129 -6.40 -11.40 -7.43
N CYS A 130 -5.36 -11.75 -8.17
CA CYS A 130 -4.14 -10.95 -8.25
C CYS A 130 -4.26 -9.76 -9.22
N GLU A 131 -5.28 -9.74 -10.05
CA GLU A 131 -5.48 -8.70 -11.05
C GLU A 131 -6.51 -7.67 -10.63
N HIS A 132 -7.59 -8.11 -9.97
CA HIS A 132 -8.74 -7.27 -9.62
C HIS A 132 -8.84 -7.11 -8.10
N ASN A 133 -7.94 -6.31 -7.55
CA ASN A 133 -7.92 -6.04 -6.11
C ASN A 133 -7.56 -4.58 -5.84
N ASN A 134 -7.78 -4.16 -4.59
CA ASN A 134 -7.49 -2.78 -4.18
C ASN A 134 -6.02 -2.39 -4.34
N ALA A 135 -5.09 -3.31 -4.14
CA ALA A 135 -3.66 -3.03 -4.30
C ALA A 135 -3.31 -2.71 -5.76
N THR A 136 -3.88 -3.45 -6.70
CA THR A 136 -3.67 -3.21 -8.14
C THR A 136 -4.19 -1.83 -8.53
N ALA A 137 -5.38 -1.47 -8.08
CA ALA A 137 -5.95 -0.15 -8.33
C ALA A 137 -5.12 0.97 -7.69
N LEU A 138 -4.69 0.78 -6.45
CA LEU A 138 -3.86 1.75 -5.74
C LEU A 138 -2.50 1.93 -6.43
N LYS A 139 -1.88 0.86 -6.87
CA LYS A 139 -0.63 0.91 -7.64
C LYS A 139 -0.77 1.77 -8.89
N GLU A 140 -1.83 1.56 -9.64
CA GLU A 140 -2.11 2.35 -10.85
C GLU A 140 -2.24 3.83 -10.51
N PHE A 141 -3.01 4.15 -9.48
CA PHE A 141 -3.21 5.52 -9.01
C PHE A 141 -1.90 6.20 -8.59
N LEU A 142 -1.08 5.50 -7.80
CA LEU A 142 0.17 6.05 -7.29
C LEU A 142 1.24 6.16 -8.38
N THR A 143 1.32 5.17 -9.27
CA THR A 143 2.29 5.18 -10.37
C THR A 143 2.08 6.38 -11.30
N ALA A 144 0.83 6.72 -11.57
CA ALA A 144 0.51 7.90 -12.36
C ALA A 144 1.03 9.19 -11.71
N ARG A 145 1.01 9.27 -10.38
CA ARG A 145 1.49 10.43 -9.63
C ARG A 145 3.01 10.49 -9.50
N LEU A 146 3.69 9.36 -9.51
CA LEU A 146 5.15 9.35 -9.49
C LEU A 146 5.76 9.87 -10.80
N ARG A 147 5.00 9.82 -11.90
CA ARG A 147 5.46 10.28 -13.21
C ARG A 147 5.30 11.78 -13.40
N THR A 148 4.53 12.43 -12.57
CA THR A 148 4.39 13.90 -12.57
C THR A 148 5.28 14.52 -11.52
#